data_e75cbbc1dfc09b3225b85db5c8ac23b0
#
_entry.id   e75cbbc1dfc09b3225b85db5c8ac23b0
#
_cell.length_a   1.000
_cell.length_b   1.000
_cell.length_c   1.000
_cell.angle_alpha   90.00
_cell.angle_beta   90.00
_cell.angle_gamma   90.00
#
_symmetry.space_group_name_H-M   'P 1'
#
loop_
_entity.id
_entity.type
_entity.pdbx_description
1 polymer ?
#
loop_
_entity_poly.entity_id
_entity_poly.type
_entity_poly.pdbx_seq_one_letter_code
_entity_poly.pdbx_strand_id
1 'polypeptide(L)'
;MLDDLLHVANAIWVGAGTPVAERCIALAKAGEWEQLARLRVVPGDYKLWHDYKVDAQCVDLLRKCEDLPTGIDLEGVAKTAFLQSESLCCHTNAYFSRFINMGPFGPGDARRLEFISKVREEVQRIVGLPPKRLDFRLGKGGTLSDPGMNSTVPHKFCSEPTITPSALHVLPQWAQTAWARNLEPDVLIQLIDYDRWDSVAKDALKNRGISIQPSINIAAQLAVGKFLRRRLKAQGIDLDTRQEMHRFLARIASVDGSLATVDLSNASDTVAKRVVQILFSLEWFQLLNSLRVPTTKFDKKKETGRLYLEKFSGMGNGYTFELETIIFLAISRAVCGLEDVSVYGDDIIVPTEHVGSVLLALRFFGFSPSPAKTFVDGNFRESCGGDYFSGHAVRSHYQENDCTSPQDWISMANGLRRVWLVDGTDMLDSVVTKAWHLCLEKIPVEIRACRGPEILGDIVIHDAPWNWLSRRKDSIRYFRAWLPYTFEVVEWARFPAGAVLAAALYGVSSNQDNSFRLFGIRTSEGRPSKA
;
A
#
# COMPACT_ATOMS: atom_id res chain seq x y z
N MET A 1 12.95 -18.37 17.90
CA MET A 1 12.76 -17.75 16.59
C MET A 1 12.93 -16.24 16.71
N LEU A 2 12.10 -15.52 17.43
CA LEU A 2 12.32 -14.08 17.69
C LEU A 2 13.72 -13.79 18.28
N ASP A 3 14.25 -14.68 19.09
CA ASP A 3 15.60 -14.56 19.66
C ASP A 3 16.70 -14.45 18.60
N ASP A 4 16.56 -15.17 17.49
CA ASP A 4 17.54 -15.11 16.40
C ASP A 4 17.47 -13.77 15.67
N LEU A 5 16.27 -13.24 15.44
CA LEU A 5 16.06 -11.91 14.87
C LEU A 5 16.60 -10.83 15.81
N LEU A 6 16.34 -10.95 17.10
CA LEU A 6 16.88 -10.05 18.12
C LEU A 6 18.40 -10.09 18.22
N HIS A 7 19.01 -11.26 17.97
CA HIS A 7 20.46 -11.36 17.91
C HIS A 7 21.06 -10.56 16.75
N VAL A 8 20.41 -10.61 15.58
CA VAL A 8 20.80 -9.79 14.42
C VAL A 8 20.55 -8.30 14.69
N ALA A 9 19.39 -7.93 15.27
CA ALA A 9 19.11 -6.55 15.65
C ALA A 9 20.14 -6.00 16.62
N ASN A 10 20.49 -6.77 17.65
CA ASN A 10 21.52 -6.39 18.62
C ASN A 10 22.90 -6.19 17.96
N ALA A 11 23.23 -6.97 16.92
CA ALA A 11 24.49 -6.78 16.19
C ALA A 11 24.52 -5.43 15.45
N ILE A 12 23.39 -4.96 14.92
CA ILE A 12 23.26 -3.62 14.32
C ILE A 12 23.41 -2.54 15.41
N TRP A 13 22.70 -2.67 16.53
CA TRP A 13 22.76 -1.70 17.62
C TRP A 13 24.17 -1.56 18.21
N VAL A 14 24.85 -2.69 18.41
CA VAL A 14 26.26 -2.68 18.88
C VAL A 14 27.19 -2.07 17.81
N GLY A 15 26.96 -2.38 16.52
CA GLY A 15 27.73 -1.80 15.41
C GLY A 15 27.53 -0.29 15.26
N ALA A 16 26.34 0.21 15.56
CA ALA A 16 26.02 1.63 15.54
C ALA A 16 26.69 2.40 16.68
N GLY A 17 26.69 1.85 17.91
CA GLY A 17 27.35 2.44 19.08
C GLY A 17 26.85 3.83 19.47
N THR A 18 25.63 4.19 19.11
CA THR A 18 25.03 5.51 19.39
C THR A 18 24.15 5.47 20.64
N PRO A 19 23.84 6.61 21.27
CA PRO A 19 22.89 6.67 22.39
C PRO A 19 21.49 6.10 22.04
N VAL A 20 21.06 6.26 20.80
CA VAL A 20 19.78 5.68 20.30
C VAL A 20 19.89 4.15 20.28
N ALA A 21 20.98 3.61 19.77
CA ALA A 21 21.23 2.17 19.75
C ALA A 21 21.30 1.56 21.16
N GLU A 22 21.98 2.24 22.09
CA GLU A 22 22.03 1.83 23.52
C GLU A 22 20.64 1.78 24.13
N ARG A 23 19.79 2.77 23.81
CA ARG A 23 18.38 2.77 24.23
C ARG A 23 17.59 1.61 23.64
N CYS A 24 17.80 1.27 22.36
CA CYS A 24 17.18 0.08 21.75
C CYS A 24 17.59 -1.20 22.48
N ILE A 25 18.88 -1.37 22.81
CA ILE A 25 19.40 -2.50 23.58
C ILE A 25 18.76 -2.57 24.97
N ALA A 26 18.67 -1.43 25.66
CA ALA A 26 18.07 -1.37 27.00
C ALA A 26 16.59 -1.77 26.99
N LEU A 27 15.80 -1.24 26.05
CA LEU A 27 14.39 -1.57 25.89
C LEU A 27 14.18 -3.04 25.53
N ALA A 28 14.96 -3.59 24.61
CA ALA A 28 14.88 -4.99 24.23
C ALA A 28 15.23 -5.93 25.41
N LYS A 29 16.27 -5.62 26.19
CA LYS A 29 16.64 -6.38 27.39
C LYS A 29 15.58 -6.32 28.49
N ALA A 30 14.86 -5.19 28.60
CA ALA A 30 13.78 -5.02 29.56
C ALA A 30 12.47 -5.65 29.09
N GLY A 31 12.36 -6.11 27.83
CA GLY A 31 11.12 -6.62 27.25
C GLY A 31 10.10 -5.52 26.94
N GLU A 32 10.53 -4.27 26.87
CA GLU A 32 9.66 -3.10 26.62
C GLU A 32 9.40 -2.90 25.13
N TRP A 33 8.78 -3.91 24.52
CA TRP A 33 8.60 -4.03 23.07
C TRP A 33 7.74 -2.91 22.47
N GLU A 34 6.70 -2.49 23.18
CA GLU A 34 5.87 -1.36 22.74
C GLU A 34 6.68 -0.06 22.67
N GLN A 35 7.50 0.21 23.69
CA GLN A 35 8.34 1.41 23.71
C GLN A 35 9.39 1.36 22.60
N LEU A 36 9.99 0.18 22.36
CA LEU A 36 10.93 -0.03 21.26
C LEU A 36 10.25 0.25 19.90
N ALA A 37 9.07 -0.31 19.65
CA ALA A 37 8.34 -0.09 18.41
C ALA A 37 7.85 1.36 18.23
N ARG A 38 7.66 2.11 19.34
CA ARG A 38 7.29 3.54 19.32
C ARG A 38 8.49 4.48 19.17
N LEU A 39 9.70 4.02 19.38
CA LEU A 39 10.89 4.86 19.29
C LEU A 39 11.04 5.46 17.89
N ARG A 40 11.36 6.74 17.82
CA ARG A 40 11.55 7.48 16.55
C ARG A 40 12.76 8.40 16.67
N VAL A 41 13.38 8.66 15.54
CA VAL A 41 14.36 9.72 15.36
C VAL A 41 13.77 10.82 14.49
N VAL A 42 14.12 12.06 14.79
CA VAL A 42 13.62 13.24 14.08
C VAL A 42 14.74 13.75 13.17
N PRO A 43 14.53 13.79 11.82
CA PRO A 43 15.59 14.18 10.90
C PRO A 43 16.22 15.55 11.21
N GLY A 44 15.43 16.49 11.74
CA GLY A 44 15.88 17.83 12.11
C GLY A 44 16.91 17.89 13.23
N ASP A 45 17.08 16.83 14.02
CA ASP A 45 18.05 16.73 15.10
C ASP A 45 19.46 16.39 14.59
N TYR A 46 19.61 16.03 13.30
CA TYR A 46 20.85 15.56 12.69
C TYR A 46 21.44 16.59 11.72
N LYS A 47 22.76 16.70 11.72
CA LYS A 47 23.50 17.52 10.75
C LYS A 47 24.01 16.70 9.57
N LEU A 48 24.34 15.43 9.81
CA LEU A 48 24.90 14.53 8.81
C LEU A 48 23.87 13.44 8.46
N TRP A 49 23.72 13.18 7.18
CA TRP A 49 22.81 12.16 6.67
C TRP A 49 23.17 10.74 7.17
N HIS A 50 24.47 10.46 7.35
CA HIS A 50 24.92 9.15 7.81
C HIS A 50 24.53 8.89 9.26
N ASP A 51 24.68 9.86 10.15
CA ASP A 51 24.31 9.73 11.57
C ASP A 51 22.80 9.49 11.71
N TYR A 52 21.98 10.25 10.94
CA TYR A 52 20.55 10.01 10.86
C TYR A 52 20.23 8.59 10.36
N LYS A 53 20.89 8.14 9.28
CA LYS A 53 20.65 6.81 8.68
C LYS A 53 20.98 5.68 9.67
N VAL A 54 22.06 5.82 10.45
CA VAL A 54 22.46 4.85 11.48
C VAL A 54 21.38 4.73 12.55
N ASP A 55 20.98 5.84 13.14
CA ASP A 55 19.98 5.84 14.21
C ASP A 55 18.58 5.44 13.69
N ALA A 56 18.21 5.88 12.49
CA ALA A 56 16.98 5.45 11.83
C ALA A 56 16.95 3.93 11.64
N GLN A 57 18.04 3.31 11.17
CA GLN A 57 18.11 1.85 11.04
C GLN A 57 17.93 1.14 12.39
N CYS A 58 18.48 1.69 13.47
CA CYS A 58 18.35 1.11 14.81
C CYS A 58 16.89 1.06 15.28
N VAL A 59 16.12 2.11 15.06
CA VAL A 59 14.73 2.20 15.53
C VAL A 59 13.74 1.57 14.56
N ASP A 60 14.09 1.49 13.27
CA ASP A 60 13.16 1.07 12.23
C ASP A 60 13.16 -0.44 11.96
N LEU A 61 14.26 -1.14 12.25
CA LEU A 61 14.43 -2.54 11.89
C LEU A 61 13.25 -3.42 12.32
N LEU A 62 12.84 -3.30 13.59
CA LEU A 62 11.77 -4.11 14.18
C LEU A 62 10.41 -3.41 14.22
N ARG A 63 10.33 -2.15 13.80
CA ARG A 63 9.11 -1.34 13.91
C ARG A 63 7.91 -1.94 13.19
N LYS A 64 8.15 -2.64 12.09
CA LYS A 64 7.10 -3.30 11.31
C LYS A 64 6.93 -4.78 11.63
N CYS A 65 7.73 -5.33 12.54
CA CYS A 65 7.67 -6.74 12.89
C CYS A 65 6.37 -7.06 13.63
N GLU A 66 5.48 -7.79 12.96
CA GLU A 66 4.17 -8.17 13.48
C GLU A 66 4.27 -9.14 14.66
N ASP A 67 5.34 -9.94 14.68
CA ASP A 67 5.59 -10.95 15.71
C ASP A 67 6.20 -10.36 17.00
N LEU A 68 6.42 -9.03 17.03
CA LEU A 68 6.95 -8.38 18.22
C LEU A 68 5.91 -8.38 19.34
N PRO A 69 6.19 -8.97 20.53
CA PRO A 69 5.19 -9.19 21.57
C PRO A 69 4.87 -7.89 22.35
N THR A 70 4.28 -6.93 21.67
CA THR A 70 3.93 -5.61 22.24
C THR A 70 2.77 -5.68 23.23
N GLY A 71 1.98 -6.76 23.22
CA GLY A 71 0.78 -6.89 24.05
C GLY A 71 -0.41 -6.02 23.61
N ILE A 72 -0.29 -5.32 22.47
CA ILE A 72 -1.33 -4.43 21.94
C ILE A 72 -2.39 -5.25 21.19
N ASP A 73 -3.66 -4.95 21.44
CA ASP A 73 -4.76 -5.42 20.58
C ASP A 73 -4.75 -4.65 19.24
N LEU A 74 -3.99 -5.19 18.27
CA LEU A 74 -3.77 -4.55 16.96
C LEU A 74 -5.08 -4.37 16.18
N GLU A 75 -6.01 -5.34 16.28
CA GLU A 75 -7.34 -5.25 15.65
C GLU A 75 -8.21 -4.20 16.32
N GLY A 76 -8.23 -4.15 17.66
CA GLY A 76 -8.96 -3.13 18.42
C GLY A 76 -8.45 -1.71 18.12
N VAL A 77 -7.13 -1.54 17.98
CA VAL A 77 -6.53 -0.25 17.56
C VAL A 77 -7.00 0.13 16.15
N ALA A 78 -6.99 -0.80 15.20
CA ALA A 78 -7.44 -0.56 13.83
C ALA A 78 -8.94 -0.21 13.78
N LYS A 79 -9.77 -0.91 14.54
CA LYS A 79 -11.21 -0.64 14.66
C LYS A 79 -11.49 0.74 15.27
N THR A 80 -10.75 1.11 16.30
CA THR A 80 -10.85 2.42 16.92
C THR A 80 -10.49 3.53 15.92
N ALA A 81 -9.40 3.39 15.18
CA ALA A 81 -8.99 4.33 14.14
C ALA A 81 -10.04 4.45 13.02
N PHE A 82 -10.66 3.33 12.63
CA PHE A 82 -11.76 3.32 11.67
C PHE A 82 -12.96 4.13 12.18
N LEU A 83 -13.40 3.92 13.41
CA LEU A 83 -14.55 4.64 14.01
C LEU A 83 -14.24 6.14 14.20
N GLN A 84 -13.01 6.51 14.53
CA GLN A 84 -12.57 7.90 14.57
C GLN A 84 -12.65 8.57 13.20
N SER A 85 -12.23 7.86 12.14
CA SER A 85 -12.34 8.36 10.77
C SER A 85 -13.81 8.53 10.34
N GLU A 86 -14.71 7.63 10.72
CA GLU A 86 -16.16 7.77 10.50
C GLU A 86 -16.74 9.00 11.21
N SER A 87 -16.34 9.24 12.47
CA SER A 87 -16.74 10.44 13.20
C SER A 87 -16.27 11.72 12.52
N LEU A 88 -15.03 11.76 12.03
CA LEU A 88 -14.50 12.90 11.27
C LEU A 88 -15.28 13.09 9.95
N CYS A 89 -15.58 12.02 9.22
CA CYS A 89 -16.41 12.08 8.02
C CYS A 89 -17.83 12.59 8.33
N CYS A 90 -18.44 12.20 9.46
CA CYS A 90 -19.75 12.70 9.90
C CYS A 90 -19.73 14.22 10.07
N HIS A 91 -18.76 14.77 10.79
CA HIS A 91 -18.60 16.22 10.96
C HIS A 91 -18.37 16.92 9.60
N THR A 92 -17.51 16.36 8.75
CA THR A 92 -17.25 16.88 7.40
C THR A 92 -18.51 16.86 6.55
N ASN A 93 -19.30 15.79 6.61
CA ASN A 93 -20.57 15.67 5.88
C ASN A 93 -21.60 16.71 6.38
N ALA A 94 -21.72 16.89 7.68
CA ALA A 94 -22.59 17.92 8.27
C ALA A 94 -22.18 19.32 7.80
N TYR A 95 -20.88 19.62 7.81
CA TYR A 95 -20.35 20.89 7.36
C TYR A 95 -20.66 21.17 5.89
N PHE A 96 -20.39 20.21 4.98
CA PHE A 96 -20.60 20.40 3.54
C PHE A 96 -22.06 20.31 3.12
N SER A 97 -22.95 19.72 3.92
CA SER A 97 -24.39 19.64 3.65
C SER A 97 -25.01 21.03 3.44
N ARG A 98 -24.55 22.06 4.16
CA ARG A 98 -25.06 23.43 3.99
C ARG A 98 -24.76 24.01 2.60
N PHE A 99 -23.60 23.69 2.01
CA PHE A 99 -23.24 24.16 0.67
C PHE A 99 -24.00 23.41 -0.42
N ILE A 100 -24.32 22.16 -0.20
CA ILE A 100 -25.14 21.34 -1.12
C ILE A 100 -26.60 21.74 -1.06
N ASN A 101 -27.14 22.03 0.13
CA ASN A 101 -28.53 22.39 0.35
C ASN A 101 -28.81 23.90 0.17
N MET A 102 -27.84 24.67 -0.32
CA MET A 102 -27.94 26.09 -0.60
C MET A 102 -28.32 26.96 0.59
N GLY A 103 -27.69 26.72 1.73
CA GLY A 103 -27.75 27.65 2.85
C GLY A 103 -28.27 27.10 4.19
N PRO A 104 -28.33 27.92 5.25
CA PRO A 104 -27.98 29.33 5.30
C PRO A 104 -26.46 29.59 5.23
N PHE A 105 -26.08 30.67 4.56
CA PHE A 105 -24.69 31.08 4.40
C PHE A 105 -24.30 32.16 5.42
N GLY A 106 -23.07 32.09 5.91
CA GLY A 106 -22.48 33.01 6.86
C GLY A 106 -21.33 33.84 6.28
N PRO A 107 -20.71 34.71 7.09
CA PRO A 107 -19.54 35.48 6.67
C PRO A 107 -18.41 34.57 6.14
N GLY A 108 -17.84 34.93 4.99
CA GLY A 108 -16.76 34.18 4.37
C GLY A 108 -17.18 32.96 3.53
N ASP A 109 -18.46 32.58 3.51
CA ASP A 109 -18.92 31.44 2.72
C ASP A 109 -18.86 31.70 1.21
N ALA A 110 -18.96 32.95 0.77
CA ALA A 110 -18.74 33.31 -0.65
C ALA A 110 -17.33 32.92 -1.13
N ARG A 111 -16.29 33.20 -0.34
CA ARG A 111 -14.91 32.82 -0.65
C ARG A 111 -14.71 31.30 -0.62
N ARG A 112 -15.39 30.61 0.32
CA ARG A 112 -15.36 29.14 0.40
C ARG A 112 -16.02 28.49 -0.80
N LEU A 113 -17.16 29.02 -1.24
CA LEU A 113 -17.85 28.57 -2.46
C LEU A 113 -17.02 28.80 -3.72
N GLU A 114 -16.36 29.96 -3.82
CA GLU A 114 -15.41 30.23 -4.91
C GLU A 114 -14.27 29.20 -4.92
N PHE A 115 -13.69 28.90 -3.77
CA PHE A 115 -12.63 27.90 -3.67
C PHE A 115 -13.14 26.50 -4.01
N ILE A 116 -14.31 26.10 -3.50
CA ILE A 116 -14.96 24.83 -3.86
C ILE A 116 -15.17 24.74 -5.38
N SER A 117 -15.60 25.85 -6.02
CA SER A 117 -15.78 25.91 -7.47
C SER A 117 -14.48 25.67 -8.22
N LYS A 118 -13.39 26.31 -7.80
CA LYS A 118 -12.05 26.10 -8.40
C LYS A 118 -11.61 24.64 -8.30
N VAL A 119 -11.76 24.02 -7.12
CA VAL A 119 -11.42 22.60 -6.95
C VAL A 119 -12.31 21.70 -7.80
N ARG A 120 -13.61 22.00 -7.88
CA ARG A 120 -14.58 21.26 -8.71
C ARG A 120 -14.23 21.36 -10.20
N GLU A 121 -13.83 22.54 -10.67
CA GLU A 121 -13.38 22.72 -12.06
C GLU A 121 -12.15 21.88 -12.37
N GLU A 122 -11.17 21.79 -11.44
CA GLU A 122 -10.01 20.92 -11.58
C GLU A 122 -10.40 19.44 -11.61
N VAL A 123 -11.29 18.99 -10.70
CA VAL A 123 -11.83 17.62 -10.73
C VAL A 123 -12.48 17.35 -12.10
N GLN A 124 -13.36 18.22 -12.58
CA GLN A 124 -14.05 18.05 -13.84
C GLN A 124 -13.08 17.99 -15.04
N ARG A 125 -12.03 18.82 -15.03
CA ARG A 125 -10.96 18.82 -16.03
C ARG A 125 -10.23 17.48 -16.07
N ILE A 126 -9.95 16.90 -14.88
CA ILE A 126 -9.26 15.63 -14.76
C ILE A 126 -10.15 14.48 -15.24
N VAL A 127 -11.35 14.34 -14.66
CA VAL A 127 -12.20 13.16 -14.88
C VAL A 127 -12.97 13.19 -16.19
N GLY A 128 -13.38 14.37 -16.69
CA GLY A 128 -14.26 14.51 -17.85
C GLY A 128 -15.61 13.85 -17.63
N LEU A 129 -16.19 13.26 -18.69
CA LEU A 129 -17.43 12.52 -18.59
C LEU A 129 -17.20 11.09 -18.07
N PRO A 130 -18.18 10.52 -17.32
CA PRO A 130 -18.08 9.13 -16.86
C PRO A 130 -18.12 8.14 -18.03
N PRO A 131 -17.57 6.92 -17.83
CA PRO A 131 -17.56 5.90 -18.85
C PRO A 131 -18.97 5.38 -19.14
N LYS A 132 -19.34 5.26 -20.43
CA LYS A 132 -20.62 4.66 -20.85
C LYS A 132 -20.63 3.13 -20.70
N ARG A 133 -19.47 2.50 -20.72
CA ARG A 133 -19.28 1.06 -20.57
C ARG A 133 -18.20 0.77 -19.55
N LEU A 134 -18.46 -0.21 -18.68
CA LEU A 134 -17.51 -0.68 -17.67
C LEU A 134 -16.76 -1.92 -18.19
N ASP A 135 -15.46 -1.88 -18.08
CA ASP A 135 -14.55 -3.00 -18.38
C ASP A 135 -14.27 -3.76 -17.06
N PHE A 136 -15.22 -4.62 -16.68
CA PHE A 136 -15.17 -5.37 -15.42
C PHE A 136 -13.86 -6.11 -15.25
N ARG A 137 -13.32 -6.08 -14.04
CA ARG A 137 -12.01 -6.68 -13.72
C ARG A 137 -12.06 -7.47 -12.42
N LEU A 138 -11.33 -8.58 -12.39
CA LEU A 138 -11.09 -9.30 -11.16
C LEU A 138 -9.91 -8.67 -10.41
N GLY A 139 -10.11 -8.39 -9.13
CA GLY A 139 -9.07 -7.89 -8.23
C GLY A 139 -8.20 -9.02 -7.68
N LYS A 140 -7.10 -8.64 -7.04
CA LYS A 140 -6.15 -9.58 -6.41
C LYS A 140 -6.64 -10.14 -5.07
N GLY A 141 -7.42 -9.35 -4.32
CA GLY A 141 -7.88 -9.72 -2.98
C GLY A 141 -9.13 -10.59 -2.97
N GLY A 142 -9.48 -11.09 -1.79
CA GLY A 142 -10.75 -11.76 -1.54
C GLY A 142 -11.95 -10.84 -1.72
N THR A 143 -13.11 -11.45 -1.95
CA THR A 143 -14.43 -10.80 -2.00
C THR A 143 -15.35 -11.45 -0.98
N LEU A 144 -16.57 -10.97 -0.85
CA LEU A 144 -17.57 -11.66 -0.01
C LEU A 144 -17.88 -13.07 -0.54
N SER A 145 -17.79 -13.26 -1.87
CA SER A 145 -17.96 -14.57 -2.50
C SER A 145 -16.74 -15.49 -2.34
N ASP A 146 -15.53 -14.90 -2.32
CA ASP A 146 -14.26 -15.63 -2.37
C ASP A 146 -13.34 -15.19 -1.24
N PRO A 147 -13.59 -15.62 -0.01
CA PRO A 147 -12.77 -15.23 1.15
C PRO A 147 -11.43 -15.99 1.19
N GLY A 148 -10.39 -15.30 1.65
CA GLY A 148 -9.10 -15.89 1.95
C GLY A 148 -8.42 -16.54 0.74
N MET A 149 -8.05 -17.82 0.86
CA MET A 149 -7.30 -18.55 -0.17
C MET A 149 -8.10 -18.80 -1.46
N ASN A 150 -9.42 -18.75 -1.40
CA ASN A 150 -10.30 -18.87 -2.58
C ASN A 150 -10.35 -17.61 -3.45
N SER A 151 -9.34 -16.75 -3.39
CA SER A 151 -9.29 -15.52 -4.17
C SER A 151 -8.66 -15.67 -5.57
N THR A 152 -8.36 -16.90 -5.99
CA THR A 152 -7.78 -17.16 -7.33
C THR A 152 -8.80 -16.95 -8.45
N VAL A 153 -8.31 -16.74 -9.67
CA VAL A 153 -9.17 -16.55 -10.85
C VAL A 153 -10.16 -17.71 -11.06
N PRO A 154 -9.74 -19.00 -11.02
CA PRO A 154 -10.69 -20.09 -11.19
C PRO A 154 -11.79 -20.12 -10.12
N HIS A 155 -11.47 -19.85 -8.85
CA HIS A 155 -12.50 -19.77 -7.80
C HIS A 155 -13.50 -18.65 -8.08
N LYS A 156 -13.03 -17.44 -8.41
CA LYS A 156 -13.90 -16.30 -8.72
C LYS A 156 -14.84 -16.53 -9.93
N PHE A 157 -14.43 -17.40 -10.85
CA PHE A 157 -15.28 -17.78 -11.99
C PHE A 157 -16.34 -18.82 -11.63
N CYS A 158 -16.24 -19.47 -10.47
CA CYS A 158 -17.17 -20.54 -10.04
C CYS A 158 -18.02 -20.14 -8.84
N SER A 159 -17.62 -19.09 -8.10
CA SER A 159 -18.33 -18.66 -6.90
C SER A 159 -19.64 -17.97 -7.25
N GLU A 160 -20.62 -18.08 -6.35
CA GLU A 160 -21.88 -17.31 -6.44
C GLU A 160 -21.58 -15.81 -6.35
N PRO A 161 -21.89 -15.03 -7.41
CA PRO A 161 -21.58 -13.61 -7.39
C PRO A 161 -22.45 -12.84 -6.41
N THR A 162 -21.88 -11.83 -5.78
CA THR A 162 -22.58 -10.95 -4.85
C THR A 162 -22.65 -9.53 -5.40
N ILE A 163 -23.78 -8.84 -5.20
CA ILE A 163 -24.00 -7.46 -5.66
C ILE A 163 -24.88 -6.69 -4.67
N THR A 164 -24.69 -5.37 -4.59
CA THR A 164 -25.60 -4.51 -3.83
C THR A 164 -26.82 -4.10 -4.65
N PRO A 165 -27.99 -3.83 -4.01
CA PRO A 165 -29.18 -3.32 -4.71
C PRO A 165 -28.91 -2.04 -5.51
N SER A 166 -28.06 -1.14 -4.99
CA SER A 166 -27.68 0.11 -5.69
C SER A 166 -26.90 -0.11 -6.98
N ALA A 167 -26.21 -1.24 -7.12
CA ALA A 167 -25.38 -1.59 -8.27
C ALA A 167 -26.11 -2.45 -9.32
N LEU A 168 -27.39 -2.81 -9.14
CA LEU A 168 -28.13 -3.68 -10.07
C LEU A 168 -28.13 -3.17 -11.52
N HIS A 169 -28.06 -1.87 -11.73
CA HIS A 169 -28.02 -1.26 -13.06
C HIS A 169 -26.80 -1.66 -13.90
N VAL A 170 -25.73 -2.21 -13.30
CA VAL A 170 -24.56 -2.69 -14.05
C VAL A 170 -24.67 -4.14 -14.52
N LEU A 171 -25.66 -4.90 -14.03
CA LEU A 171 -25.84 -6.32 -14.39
C LEU A 171 -25.97 -6.56 -15.91
N PRO A 172 -26.69 -5.75 -16.71
CA PRO A 172 -26.77 -5.98 -18.15
C PRO A 172 -25.39 -5.91 -18.85
N GLN A 173 -24.47 -5.09 -18.33
CA GLN A 173 -23.09 -5.03 -18.84
C GLN A 173 -22.25 -6.19 -18.30
N TRP A 174 -22.40 -6.53 -17.02
CA TRP A 174 -21.68 -7.65 -16.41
C TRP A 174 -22.06 -8.99 -17.07
N ALA A 175 -23.34 -9.21 -17.40
CA ALA A 175 -23.81 -10.42 -18.08
C ALA A 175 -23.14 -10.67 -19.46
N GLN A 176 -22.55 -9.63 -20.06
CA GLN A 176 -21.78 -9.75 -21.31
C GLN A 176 -20.32 -10.17 -21.10
N THR A 177 -19.85 -10.25 -19.86
CA THR A 177 -18.47 -10.65 -19.55
C THR A 177 -18.25 -12.16 -19.71
N ALA A 178 -17.02 -12.57 -19.94
CA ALA A 178 -16.64 -13.97 -19.91
C ALA A 178 -16.94 -14.62 -18.56
N TRP A 179 -16.80 -13.86 -17.46
CA TRP A 179 -17.14 -14.34 -16.11
C TRP A 179 -18.60 -14.79 -16.03
N ALA A 180 -19.55 -13.90 -16.34
CA ALA A 180 -20.98 -14.22 -16.28
C ALA A 180 -21.39 -15.37 -17.20
N ARG A 181 -20.79 -15.45 -18.40
CA ARG A 181 -21.10 -16.51 -19.40
C ARG A 181 -20.57 -17.89 -19.04
N ASN A 182 -19.61 -17.97 -18.14
CA ASN A 182 -19.00 -19.23 -17.70
C ASN A 182 -19.47 -19.68 -16.32
N LEU A 183 -20.44 -18.99 -15.72
CA LEU A 183 -21.12 -19.50 -14.53
C LEU A 183 -22.04 -20.68 -14.90
N GLU A 184 -22.13 -21.64 -14.01
CA GLU A 184 -23.11 -22.73 -14.15
C GLU A 184 -24.52 -22.16 -14.15
N PRO A 185 -25.48 -22.78 -14.89
CA PRO A 185 -26.82 -22.22 -15.08
C PRO A 185 -27.65 -22.06 -13.80
N ASP A 186 -27.34 -22.78 -12.75
CA ASP A 186 -28.01 -22.78 -11.45
C ASP A 186 -27.37 -21.82 -10.44
N VAL A 187 -26.25 -21.18 -10.79
CA VAL A 187 -25.60 -20.20 -9.92
C VAL A 187 -26.44 -18.92 -9.83
N LEU A 188 -26.84 -18.58 -8.61
CA LEU A 188 -27.64 -17.41 -8.31
C LEU A 188 -26.77 -16.22 -7.92
N ILE A 189 -27.19 -15.02 -8.36
CA ILE A 189 -26.60 -13.77 -7.90
C ILE A 189 -27.21 -13.41 -6.55
N GLN A 190 -26.37 -13.28 -5.52
CA GLN A 190 -26.81 -12.94 -4.18
C GLN A 190 -26.88 -11.41 -4.00
N LEU A 191 -28.01 -10.90 -3.51
CA LEU A 191 -28.16 -9.50 -3.12
C LEU A 191 -27.64 -9.31 -1.69
N ILE A 192 -26.67 -8.42 -1.54
CA ILE A 192 -26.02 -8.10 -0.25
C ILE A 192 -25.96 -6.58 -0.11
N ASP A 193 -26.39 -6.05 1.04
CA ASP A 193 -26.44 -4.61 1.31
C ASP A 193 -25.29 -4.08 2.18
N TYR A 194 -24.25 -4.90 2.41
CA TYR A 194 -23.10 -4.59 3.25
C TYR A 194 -21.78 -5.08 2.63
N ASP A 195 -20.70 -4.46 3.04
CA ASP A 195 -19.36 -5.05 2.98
C ASP A 195 -18.95 -5.60 4.36
N ARG A 196 -17.82 -6.26 4.42
CA ARG A 196 -17.27 -6.76 5.66
C ARG A 196 -15.98 -6.02 5.98
N TRP A 197 -15.95 -5.39 7.14
CA TRP A 197 -14.72 -4.88 7.70
C TRP A 197 -13.85 -6.05 8.18
N ASP A 198 -12.57 -5.99 7.88
CA ASP A 198 -11.54 -6.90 8.37
C ASP A 198 -10.26 -6.09 8.63
N SER A 199 -9.26 -6.70 9.24
CA SER A 199 -7.97 -6.05 9.43
C SER A 199 -6.84 -6.91 8.91
N VAL A 200 -5.82 -6.26 8.37
CA VAL A 200 -4.57 -6.89 7.93
C VAL A 200 -3.42 -6.21 8.66
N ALA A 201 -2.40 -6.97 8.88
CA ALA A 201 -1.20 -6.50 9.53
C ALA A 201 -0.56 -5.30 8.81
N LYS A 202 0.01 -4.39 9.58
CA LYS A 202 0.68 -3.19 9.08
C LYS A 202 2.01 -2.92 9.76
N ASP A 203 2.02 -2.98 11.07
CA ASP A 203 3.21 -2.77 11.91
C ASP A 203 2.99 -3.37 13.31
N ALA A 204 4.01 -3.34 14.14
CA ALA A 204 3.98 -3.89 15.51
C ALA A 204 2.97 -3.20 16.45
N LEU A 205 2.37 -2.07 16.05
CA LEU A 205 1.53 -1.23 16.90
C LEU A 205 0.07 -1.18 16.45
N LYS A 206 -0.22 -1.53 15.21
CA LYS A 206 -1.58 -1.48 14.65
C LYS A 206 -1.73 -2.30 13.38
N ASN A 207 -2.91 -2.84 13.19
CA ASN A 207 -3.38 -3.36 11.93
C ASN A 207 -3.94 -2.25 11.04
N ARG A 208 -4.20 -2.58 9.78
CA ARG A 208 -4.87 -1.73 8.80
C ARG A 208 -6.27 -2.28 8.56
N GLY A 209 -7.30 -1.44 8.78
CA GLY A 209 -8.67 -1.80 8.42
C GLY A 209 -8.83 -1.90 6.90
N ILE A 210 -9.52 -2.94 6.46
CA ILE A 210 -9.88 -3.16 5.06
C ILE A 210 -11.36 -3.48 4.94
N SER A 211 -11.93 -3.20 3.77
CA SER A 211 -13.31 -3.49 3.44
C SER A 211 -13.38 -4.58 2.37
N ILE A 212 -13.96 -5.71 2.68
CA ILE A 212 -14.14 -6.84 1.77
C ILE A 212 -15.46 -6.65 1.05
N GLN A 213 -15.39 -6.33 -0.23
CA GLN A 213 -16.51 -5.91 -1.06
C GLN A 213 -17.30 -7.08 -1.68
N PRO A 214 -18.59 -6.89 -2.07
CA PRO A 214 -19.29 -7.81 -2.96
C PRO A 214 -18.59 -7.94 -4.31
N SER A 215 -18.59 -9.14 -4.88
CA SER A 215 -17.73 -9.50 -6.02
C SER A 215 -18.02 -8.71 -7.30
N ILE A 216 -19.29 -8.45 -7.64
CA ILE A 216 -19.64 -7.65 -8.82
C ILE A 216 -19.36 -6.16 -8.56
N ASN A 217 -19.62 -5.66 -7.33
CA ASN A 217 -19.31 -4.27 -6.98
C ASN A 217 -17.81 -3.99 -7.16
N ILE A 218 -16.93 -4.82 -6.57
CA ILE A 218 -15.48 -4.61 -6.70
C ILE A 218 -15.01 -4.70 -8.14
N ALA A 219 -15.57 -5.62 -8.95
CA ALA A 219 -15.21 -5.74 -10.35
C ALA A 219 -15.60 -4.49 -11.18
N ALA A 220 -16.76 -3.88 -10.88
CA ALA A 220 -17.20 -2.62 -11.47
C ALA A 220 -16.38 -1.43 -10.96
N GLN A 221 -16.07 -1.40 -9.65
CA GLN A 221 -15.23 -0.37 -9.04
C GLN A 221 -13.82 -0.36 -9.66
N LEU A 222 -13.20 -1.52 -9.87
CA LEU A 222 -11.91 -1.65 -10.55
C LEU A 222 -11.95 -1.17 -12.01
N ALA A 223 -13.09 -1.37 -12.71
CA ALA A 223 -13.28 -0.84 -14.05
C ALA A 223 -13.30 0.70 -14.04
N VAL A 224 -13.98 1.31 -13.07
CA VAL A 224 -13.98 2.77 -12.86
C VAL A 224 -12.59 3.27 -12.47
N GLY A 225 -11.91 2.62 -11.53
CA GLY A 225 -10.54 2.95 -11.15
C GLY A 225 -9.59 2.97 -12.36
N LYS A 226 -9.65 1.92 -13.20
CA LYS A 226 -8.86 1.88 -14.46
C LYS A 226 -9.20 3.04 -15.40
N PHE A 227 -10.47 3.43 -15.48
CA PHE A 227 -10.87 4.58 -16.29
C PHE A 227 -10.28 5.87 -15.72
N LEU A 228 -10.40 6.11 -14.41
CA LEU A 228 -9.84 7.28 -13.73
C LEU A 228 -8.32 7.34 -13.87
N ARG A 229 -7.62 6.20 -13.75
CA ARG A 229 -6.17 6.10 -13.98
C ARG A 229 -5.77 6.57 -15.39
N ARG A 230 -6.54 6.19 -16.42
CA ARG A 230 -6.32 6.70 -17.78
C ARG A 230 -6.57 8.20 -17.90
N ARG A 231 -7.55 8.73 -17.17
CA ARG A 231 -7.81 10.17 -17.13
C ARG A 231 -6.67 10.94 -16.46
N LEU A 232 -6.16 10.43 -15.32
CA LEU A 232 -4.98 10.99 -14.65
C LEU A 232 -3.76 10.97 -15.58
N LYS A 233 -3.51 9.86 -16.27
CA LYS A 233 -2.42 9.74 -17.25
C LYS A 233 -2.52 10.79 -18.36
N ALA A 234 -3.73 11.06 -18.87
CA ALA A 234 -3.98 12.10 -19.86
C ALA A 234 -3.72 13.54 -19.33
N GLN A 235 -3.66 13.71 -18.00
CA GLN A 235 -3.30 14.97 -17.33
C GLN A 235 -1.81 14.99 -16.89
N GLY A 236 -0.97 14.09 -17.39
CA GLY A 236 0.43 13.98 -17.04
C GLY A 236 0.72 13.24 -15.73
N ILE A 237 -0.30 12.66 -15.08
CA ILE A 237 -0.16 11.90 -13.84
C ILE A 237 -0.25 10.40 -14.16
N ASP A 238 0.86 9.81 -14.60
CA ASP A 238 0.94 8.37 -14.85
C ASP A 238 1.23 7.62 -13.55
N LEU A 239 0.23 7.01 -12.95
CA LEU A 239 0.35 6.30 -11.68
C LEU A 239 1.26 5.06 -11.76
N ASP A 240 1.55 4.55 -12.94
CA ASP A 240 2.43 3.38 -13.08
C ASP A 240 3.92 3.75 -12.91
N THR A 241 4.29 5.01 -13.18
CA THR A 241 5.66 5.53 -13.05
C THR A 241 5.81 6.62 -11.98
N ARG A 242 4.69 7.07 -11.40
CA ARG A 242 4.66 8.23 -10.51
C ARG A 242 5.45 8.02 -9.21
N GLN A 243 5.54 6.79 -8.71
CA GLN A 243 6.35 6.48 -7.52
C GLN A 243 7.82 6.84 -7.71
N GLU A 244 8.39 6.49 -8.85
CA GLU A 244 9.79 6.81 -9.18
C GLU A 244 9.99 8.33 -9.30
N MET A 245 9.03 9.01 -9.94
CA MET A 245 9.05 10.47 -10.04
C MET A 245 8.97 11.13 -8.65
N HIS A 246 8.13 10.64 -7.76
CA HIS A 246 8.04 11.14 -6.38
C HIS A 246 9.36 10.98 -5.62
N ARG A 247 10.00 9.81 -5.72
CA ARG A 247 11.33 9.58 -5.13
C ARG A 247 12.38 10.52 -5.69
N PHE A 248 12.35 10.75 -7.00
CA PHE A 248 13.26 11.68 -7.66
C PHE A 248 13.03 13.13 -7.17
N LEU A 249 11.78 13.59 -7.13
CA LEU A 249 11.43 14.93 -6.64
C LEU A 249 11.79 15.10 -5.16
N ALA A 250 11.51 14.12 -4.30
CA ALA A 250 11.89 14.16 -2.90
C ALA A 250 13.41 14.24 -2.72
N ARG A 251 14.19 13.53 -3.56
CA ARG A 251 15.66 13.62 -3.55
C ARG A 251 16.15 15.02 -3.87
N ILE A 252 15.66 15.63 -4.94
CA ILE A 252 16.03 17.01 -5.33
C ILE A 252 15.64 17.98 -4.21
N ALA A 253 14.40 17.91 -3.77
CA ALA A 253 13.87 18.79 -2.73
C ALA A 253 14.60 18.68 -1.38
N SER A 254 15.21 17.52 -1.09
CA SER A 254 16.05 17.36 0.10
C SER A 254 17.39 18.13 0.00
N VAL A 255 17.78 18.58 -1.20
CA VAL A 255 18.99 19.38 -1.45
C VAL A 255 18.68 20.86 -1.51
N ASP A 256 17.67 21.25 -2.31
CA ASP A 256 17.40 22.64 -2.65
C ASP A 256 16.23 23.27 -1.87
N GLY A 257 15.44 22.46 -1.16
CA GLY A 257 14.30 22.94 -0.38
C GLY A 257 13.12 23.48 -1.23
N SER A 258 13.16 23.32 -2.55
CA SER A 258 12.16 23.89 -3.48
C SER A 258 10.77 23.30 -3.30
N LEU A 259 10.69 22.04 -2.93
CA LEU A 259 9.43 21.31 -2.77
C LEU A 259 9.27 20.79 -1.34
N ALA A 260 8.03 20.76 -0.86
CA ALA A 260 7.61 20.13 0.38
C ALA A 260 6.92 18.80 0.08
N THR A 261 7.11 17.82 0.95
CA THR A 261 6.40 16.52 0.91
C THR A 261 5.38 16.44 2.03
N VAL A 262 4.16 16.05 1.70
CA VAL A 262 3.02 15.99 2.63
C VAL A 262 2.40 14.60 2.56
N ASP A 263 2.19 13.97 3.72
CA ASP A 263 1.45 12.71 3.89
C ASP A 263 0.19 12.99 4.71
N LEU A 264 -0.86 12.20 4.52
CA LEU A 264 -2.13 12.36 5.22
C LEU A 264 -2.39 11.20 6.18
N SER A 265 -2.92 11.52 7.35
CA SER A 265 -3.34 10.50 8.31
C SER A 265 -4.67 9.88 7.89
N ASN A 266 -4.70 8.56 7.68
CA ASN A 266 -5.90 7.80 7.30
C ASN A 266 -6.62 8.38 6.07
N ALA A 267 -5.87 8.82 5.04
CA ALA A 267 -6.38 9.53 3.88
C ALA A 267 -7.60 8.86 3.23
N SER A 268 -7.49 7.58 2.88
CA SER A 268 -8.57 6.81 2.25
C SER A 268 -9.82 6.70 3.13
N ASP A 269 -9.65 6.65 4.45
CA ASP A 269 -10.74 6.52 5.41
C ASP A 269 -11.41 7.87 5.79
N THR A 270 -10.86 8.99 5.33
CA THR A 270 -11.38 10.34 5.60
C THR A 270 -11.99 11.03 4.38
N VAL A 271 -12.16 10.32 3.28
CA VAL A 271 -12.90 10.80 2.11
C VAL A 271 -14.40 10.83 2.43
N ALA A 272 -14.90 11.96 2.89
CA ALA A 272 -16.29 12.12 3.29
C ALA A 272 -17.25 12.13 2.08
N LYS A 273 -18.46 11.57 2.24
CA LYS A 273 -19.46 11.44 1.16
C LYS A 273 -19.82 12.78 0.53
N ARG A 274 -20.02 13.83 1.34
CA ARG A 274 -20.42 15.15 0.85
C ARG A 274 -19.30 15.88 0.10
N VAL A 275 -18.04 15.58 0.43
CA VAL A 275 -16.89 16.10 -0.32
C VAL A 275 -16.91 15.56 -1.75
N VAL A 276 -17.11 14.26 -1.93
CA VAL A 276 -17.25 13.68 -3.28
C VAL A 276 -18.47 14.25 -3.99
N GLN A 277 -19.60 14.40 -3.31
CA GLN A 277 -20.82 14.95 -3.89
C GLN A 277 -20.68 16.39 -4.39
N ILE A 278 -19.94 17.23 -3.67
CA ILE A 278 -19.78 18.64 -4.05
C ILE A 278 -18.71 18.85 -5.11
N LEU A 279 -17.68 17.98 -5.15
CA LEU A 279 -16.55 18.13 -6.08
C LEU A 279 -16.79 17.46 -7.43
N PHE A 280 -17.55 16.39 -7.51
CA PHE A 280 -17.81 15.67 -8.75
C PHE A 280 -19.13 16.11 -9.41
N SER A 281 -19.26 15.91 -10.74
CA SER A 281 -20.54 16.13 -11.41
C SER A 281 -21.61 15.16 -10.91
N LEU A 282 -22.88 15.50 -11.14
CA LEU A 282 -24.00 14.64 -10.69
C LEU A 282 -23.88 13.22 -11.27
N GLU A 283 -23.52 13.09 -12.53
CA GLU A 283 -23.38 11.80 -13.22
C GLU A 283 -22.22 10.98 -12.62
N TRP A 284 -21.09 11.62 -12.35
CA TRP A 284 -19.98 10.96 -11.67
C TRP A 284 -20.34 10.53 -10.25
N PHE A 285 -20.94 11.42 -9.48
CA PHE A 285 -21.36 11.09 -8.13
C PHE A 285 -22.37 9.94 -8.10
N GLN A 286 -23.34 9.93 -9.00
CA GLN A 286 -24.34 8.85 -9.12
C GLN A 286 -23.67 7.51 -9.45
N LEU A 287 -22.75 7.47 -10.43
CA LEU A 287 -22.02 6.26 -10.79
C LEU A 287 -21.19 5.75 -9.60
N LEU A 288 -20.34 6.58 -9.01
CA LEU A 288 -19.48 6.18 -7.89
C LEU A 288 -20.30 5.74 -6.67
N ASN A 289 -21.36 6.50 -6.33
CA ASN A 289 -22.21 6.21 -5.18
C ASN A 289 -23.07 4.95 -5.37
N SER A 290 -23.47 4.61 -6.58
CA SER A 290 -24.19 3.37 -6.85
C SER A 290 -23.34 2.11 -6.70
N LEU A 291 -22.04 2.24 -6.95
CA LEU A 291 -21.09 1.12 -6.87
C LEU A 291 -20.48 0.95 -5.47
N ARG A 292 -20.48 2.00 -4.64
CA ARG A 292 -19.99 1.89 -3.26
C ARG A 292 -20.94 1.03 -2.42
N VAL A 293 -20.42 0.44 -1.35
CA VAL A 293 -21.25 -0.23 -0.34
C VAL A 293 -21.40 0.72 0.86
N PRO A 294 -22.63 1.17 1.17
CA PRO A 294 -22.85 2.20 2.19
C PRO A 294 -22.86 1.67 3.63
N THR A 295 -22.82 0.36 3.82
CA THR A 295 -22.95 -0.29 5.13
C THR A 295 -21.86 -1.32 5.31
N THR A 296 -21.24 -1.38 6.50
CA THR A 296 -20.25 -2.40 6.83
C THR A 296 -20.69 -3.28 8.00
N LYS A 297 -20.23 -4.53 8.02
CA LYS A 297 -20.33 -5.46 9.16
C LYS A 297 -18.96 -5.69 9.77
N PHE A 298 -18.87 -5.63 11.12
CA PHE A 298 -17.63 -5.91 11.86
C PHE A 298 -17.48 -7.37 12.29
N ASP A 299 -18.57 -8.11 12.40
CA ASP A 299 -18.56 -9.49 12.89
C ASP A 299 -19.07 -10.46 11.83
N LYS A 300 -18.31 -11.54 11.59
CA LYS A 300 -18.66 -12.62 10.67
C LYS A 300 -19.88 -13.43 11.15
N LYS A 301 -20.15 -13.48 12.46
CA LYS A 301 -21.10 -14.41 13.09
C LYS A 301 -22.36 -13.75 13.65
N LYS A 302 -22.40 -12.43 13.85
CA LYS A 302 -23.54 -11.74 14.43
C LYS A 302 -24.23 -10.83 13.40
N GLU A 303 -25.55 -10.94 13.28
CA GLU A 303 -26.35 -10.00 12.48
C GLU A 303 -26.37 -8.58 13.06
N THR A 304 -26.06 -8.44 14.34
CA THR A 304 -25.97 -7.19 15.10
C THR A 304 -24.58 -6.59 14.95
N GLY A 305 -24.47 -5.41 14.37
CA GLY A 305 -23.18 -4.69 14.25
C GLY A 305 -22.96 -4.11 12.86
N ARG A 306 -24.04 -3.72 12.19
CA ARG A 306 -23.99 -2.95 10.94
C ARG A 306 -23.78 -1.48 11.26
N LEU A 307 -22.85 -0.84 10.53
CA LEU A 307 -22.63 0.60 10.57
C LEU A 307 -22.90 1.19 9.21
N TYR A 308 -23.71 2.24 9.14
CA TYR A 308 -23.84 3.05 7.94
C TYR A 308 -22.64 3.98 7.82
N LEU A 309 -21.96 3.96 6.67
CA LEU A 309 -20.70 4.64 6.46
C LEU A 309 -20.87 6.10 6.07
N GLU A 310 -20.27 6.99 6.84
CA GLU A 310 -20.15 8.42 6.56
C GLU A 310 -19.06 8.72 5.54
N LYS A 311 -17.98 7.92 5.52
CA LYS A 311 -16.97 7.99 4.47
C LYS A 311 -17.54 7.47 3.15
N PHE A 312 -17.00 7.97 2.05
CA PHE A 312 -17.41 7.58 0.70
C PHE A 312 -16.81 6.26 0.28
N SER A 313 -15.54 6.10 0.54
CA SER A 313 -14.76 4.90 0.21
C SER A 313 -13.70 4.65 1.28
N GLY A 314 -13.06 3.51 1.21
CA GLY A 314 -11.98 3.12 2.10
C GLY A 314 -11.11 2.08 1.43
N MET A 315 -10.11 1.60 2.16
CA MET A 315 -9.21 0.57 1.67
C MET A 315 -9.97 -0.72 1.38
N GLY A 316 -9.85 -1.22 0.15
CA GLY A 316 -10.59 -2.38 -0.37
C GLY A 316 -11.63 -2.02 -1.43
N ASN A 317 -12.06 -0.75 -1.53
CA ASN A 317 -12.86 -0.30 -2.66
C ASN A 317 -11.96 -0.08 -3.89
N GLY A 318 -12.40 -0.52 -5.06
CA GLY A 318 -11.57 -0.64 -6.27
C GLY A 318 -11.25 0.65 -7.01
N TYR A 319 -11.76 1.81 -6.58
CA TYR A 319 -11.41 3.12 -7.14
C TYR A 319 -10.88 4.11 -6.11
N THR A 320 -10.70 3.70 -4.85
CA THR A 320 -10.31 4.62 -3.76
C THR A 320 -9.01 5.34 -4.08
N PHE A 321 -8.00 4.62 -4.54
CA PHE A 321 -6.67 5.18 -4.80
C PHE A 321 -6.69 6.27 -5.88
N GLU A 322 -7.39 6.03 -6.98
CA GLU A 322 -7.56 7.03 -8.04
C GLU A 322 -8.43 8.20 -7.59
N LEU A 323 -9.48 7.92 -6.80
CA LEU A 323 -10.39 8.94 -6.28
C LEU A 323 -9.66 9.92 -5.34
N GLU A 324 -8.90 9.42 -4.37
CA GLU A 324 -8.12 10.25 -3.45
C GLU A 324 -7.03 11.03 -4.18
N THR A 325 -6.31 10.38 -5.13
CA THR A 325 -5.33 11.07 -5.98
C THR A 325 -5.95 12.25 -6.73
N ILE A 326 -7.14 12.08 -7.32
CA ILE A 326 -7.85 13.15 -8.04
C ILE A 326 -8.22 14.30 -7.11
N ILE A 327 -8.77 13.98 -5.93
CA ILE A 327 -9.21 14.98 -4.95
C ILE A 327 -8.00 15.80 -4.48
N PHE A 328 -6.91 15.15 -4.07
CA PHE A 328 -5.73 15.83 -3.56
C PHE A 328 -5.00 16.61 -4.65
N LEU A 329 -4.94 16.08 -5.87
CA LEU A 329 -4.39 16.79 -7.02
C LEU A 329 -5.20 18.04 -7.34
N ALA A 330 -6.53 17.95 -7.34
CA ALA A 330 -7.41 19.07 -7.62
C ALA A 330 -7.31 20.16 -6.54
N ILE A 331 -7.26 19.79 -5.26
CA ILE A 331 -7.07 20.72 -4.14
C ILE A 331 -5.72 21.43 -4.27
N SER A 332 -4.65 20.68 -4.51
CA SER A 332 -3.29 21.23 -4.60
C SER A 332 -3.15 22.17 -5.81
N ARG A 333 -3.70 21.79 -6.97
CA ARG A 333 -3.69 22.63 -8.17
C ARG A 333 -4.55 23.89 -8.05
N ALA A 334 -5.67 23.82 -7.35
CA ALA A 334 -6.49 25.00 -7.08
C ALA A 334 -5.76 26.05 -6.21
N VAL A 335 -4.75 25.62 -5.44
CA VAL A 335 -3.92 26.50 -4.60
C VAL A 335 -2.66 26.93 -5.33
N CYS A 336 -1.90 25.99 -5.90
CA CYS A 336 -0.56 26.24 -6.47
C CYS A 336 -0.57 26.60 -7.96
N GLY A 337 -1.67 26.34 -8.68
CA GLY A 337 -1.68 26.30 -10.13
C GLY A 337 -1.37 24.91 -10.68
N LEU A 338 -1.02 24.85 -11.98
CA LEU A 338 -0.84 23.57 -12.67
C LEU A 338 0.58 23.00 -12.58
N GLU A 339 1.54 23.87 -12.28
CA GLU A 339 2.97 23.56 -12.29
C GLU A 339 3.41 23.04 -10.90
N ASP A 340 4.40 22.15 -10.91
CA ASP A 340 5.11 21.64 -9.72
C ASP A 340 4.27 20.92 -8.66
N VAL A 341 3.05 20.51 -9.03
CA VAL A 341 2.19 19.68 -8.16
C VAL A 341 2.23 18.23 -8.61
N SER A 342 2.59 17.32 -7.71
CA SER A 342 2.58 15.90 -7.94
C SER A 342 1.85 15.17 -6.81
N VAL A 343 0.99 14.23 -7.18
CA VAL A 343 0.20 13.44 -6.21
C VAL A 343 0.19 11.97 -6.61
N TYR A 344 0.36 11.10 -5.62
CA TYR A 344 0.26 9.66 -5.74
C TYR A 344 -0.45 9.08 -4.50
N GLY A 345 -1.74 8.82 -4.62
CA GLY A 345 -2.55 8.48 -3.45
C GLY A 345 -2.55 9.62 -2.42
N ASP A 346 -2.09 9.31 -1.23
CA ASP A 346 -1.92 10.22 -0.09
C ASP A 346 -0.55 10.93 -0.03
N ASP A 347 0.39 10.54 -0.88
CA ASP A 347 1.67 11.25 -1.06
C ASP A 347 1.49 12.49 -1.94
N ILE A 348 1.74 13.67 -1.40
CA ILE A 348 1.58 14.96 -2.07
C ILE A 348 2.91 15.71 -2.08
N ILE A 349 3.32 16.21 -3.24
CA ILE A 349 4.50 17.07 -3.41
C ILE A 349 4.04 18.40 -4.00
N VAL A 350 4.41 19.51 -3.36
CA VAL A 350 4.02 20.87 -3.75
C VAL A 350 5.18 21.85 -3.52
N PRO A 351 5.20 23.02 -4.20
CA PRO A 351 6.18 24.05 -3.91
C PRO A 351 6.14 24.48 -2.44
N THR A 352 7.31 24.61 -1.84
CA THR A 352 7.46 24.92 -0.40
C THR A 352 6.72 26.22 -0.03
N GLU A 353 6.73 27.23 -0.88
CA GLU A 353 6.06 28.51 -0.66
C GLU A 353 4.52 28.39 -0.55
N HIS A 354 3.92 27.37 -1.15
CA HIS A 354 2.47 27.14 -1.14
C HIS A 354 1.99 26.13 -0.12
N VAL A 355 2.90 25.42 0.53
CA VAL A 355 2.54 24.29 1.43
C VAL A 355 1.58 24.68 2.53
N GLY A 356 1.76 25.84 3.16
CA GLY A 356 0.86 26.34 4.21
C GLY A 356 -0.58 26.48 3.73
N SER A 357 -0.78 27.01 2.54
CA SER A 357 -2.10 27.17 1.91
C SER A 357 -2.70 25.81 1.51
N VAL A 358 -1.87 24.88 1.02
CA VAL A 358 -2.31 23.51 0.70
C VAL A 358 -2.76 22.75 1.95
N LEU A 359 -2.01 22.85 3.06
CA LEU A 359 -2.38 22.22 4.33
C LEU A 359 -3.71 22.77 4.88
N LEU A 360 -3.95 24.08 4.75
CA LEU A 360 -5.24 24.69 5.12
C LEU A 360 -6.37 24.20 4.22
N ALA A 361 -6.13 24.11 2.91
CA ALA A 361 -7.09 23.61 1.94
C ALA A 361 -7.45 22.14 2.19
N LEU A 362 -6.47 21.29 2.48
CA LEU A 362 -6.71 19.88 2.83
C LEU A 362 -7.57 19.76 4.10
N ARG A 363 -7.24 20.53 5.16
CA ARG A 363 -8.03 20.56 6.40
C ARG A 363 -9.45 21.07 6.17
N PHE A 364 -9.63 22.05 5.27
CA PHE A 364 -10.96 22.55 4.90
C PHE A 364 -11.86 21.44 4.35
N PHE A 365 -11.32 20.51 3.56
CA PHE A 365 -12.06 19.35 3.05
C PHE A 365 -12.12 18.15 4.01
N GLY A 366 -11.63 18.30 5.24
CA GLY A 366 -11.71 17.28 6.30
C GLY A 366 -10.54 16.28 6.32
N PHE A 367 -9.47 16.56 5.58
CA PHE A 367 -8.26 15.73 5.61
C PHE A 367 -7.28 16.22 6.67
N SER A 368 -6.53 15.27 7.25
CA SER A 368 -5.59 15.54 8.34
C SER A 368 -4.14 15.33 7.88
N PRO A 369 -3.40 16.40 7.52
CA PRO A 369 -1.97 16.28 7.27
C PRO A 369 -1.24 15.70 8.48
N SER A 370 -0.34 14.76 8.24
CA SER A 370 0.46 14.09 9.26
C SER A 370 1.67 14.97 9.64
N PRO A 371 1.75 15.53 10.86
CA PRO A 371 2.90 16.36 11.23
C PRO A 371 4.23 15.58 11.22
N ALA A 372 4.18 14.29 11.53
CA ALA A 372 5.36 13.42 11.58
C ALA A 372 5.89 13.03 10.20
N LYS A 373 5.11 13.26 9.13
CA LYS A 373 5.45 12.89 7.76
C LYS A 373 5.23 14.02 6.75
N THR A 374 5.10 15.23 7.25
CA THR A 374 5.07 16.44 6.43
C THR A 374 6.39 17.17 6.62
N PHE A 375 7.19 17.23 5.55
CA PHE A 375 8.52 17.81 5.58
C PHE A 375 8.54 19.05 4.67
N VAL A 376 8.72 20.20 5.29
CA VAL A 376 8.73 21.52 4.66
C VAL A 376 10.13 22.11 4.70
N ASP A 377 10.68 22.18 5.91
CA ASP A 377 11.97 22.77 6.20
C ASP A 377 13.06 21.70 6.35
N GLY A 378 14.33 22.14 6.37
CA GLY A 378 15.50 21.28 6.52
C GLY A 378 15.78 20.41 5.29
N ASN A 379 16.75 19.51 5.45
CA ASN A 379 17.34 18.73 4.36
C ASN A 379 16.74 17.33 4.20
N PHE A 380 15.61 17.04 4.82
CA PHE A 380 14.96 15.73 4.73
C PHE A 380 13.65 15.81 3.95
N ARG A 381 13.43 14.83 3.08
CA ARG A 381 12.15 14.63 2.37
C ARG A 381 11.83 13.15 2.26
N GLU A 382 10.53 12.81 2.45
CA GLU A 382 10.00 11.46 2.26
C GLU A 382 8.85 11.50 1.25
N SER A 383 8.84 10.60 0.27
CA SER A 383 7.66 10.31 -0.56
C SER A 383 7.75 8.95 -1.22
N CYS A 384 6.62 8.27 -1.34
CA CYS A 384 6.49 6.96 -2.01
C CYS A 384 7.56 5.95 -1.59
N GLY A 385 7.90 5.93 -0.30
CA GLY A 385 8.90 5.03 0.24
C GLY A 385 10.34 5.35 -0.16
N GLY A 386 10.63 6.57 -0.56
CA GLY A 386 11.97 7.12 -0.73
C GLY A 386 12.24 8.18 0.32
N ASP A 387 13.23 7.95 1.19
CA ASP A 387 13.64 8.85 2.26
C ASP A 387 15.00 9.42 1.90
N TYR A 388 15.10 10.74 1.81
CA TYR A 388 16.31 11.43 1.39
C TYR A 388 16.72 12.53 2.36
N PHE A 389 18.02 12.57 2.66
CA PHE A 389 18.63 13.60 3.48
C PHE A 389 19.80 14.22 2.70
N SER A 390 19.73 15.51 2.37
CA SER A 390 20.73 16.19 1.55
C SER A 390 21.09 15.44 0.25
N GLY A 391 20.12 14.86 -0.42
CA GLY A 391 20.28 14.08 -1.66
C GLY A 391 20.70 12.63 -1.48
N HIS A 392 21.04 12.20 -0.27
CA HIS A 392 21.44 10.82 0.05
C HIS A 392 20.20 9.98 0.45
N ALA A 393 20.11 8.76 -0.05
CA ALA A 393 19.08 7.82 0.36
C ALA A 393 19.35 7.31 1.78
N VAL A 394 18.39 7.55 2.68
CA VAL A 394 18.53 7.22 4.11
C VAL A 394 17.46 6.27 4.63
N ARG A 395 16.65 5.69 3.72
CA ARG A 395 15.61 4.74 4.11
C ARG A 395 16.21 3.51 4.78
N SER A 396 15.64 3.14 5.93
CA SER A 396 16.01 1.95 6.67
C SER A 396 15.48 0.67 6.03
N HIS A 397 16.12 -0.45 6.31
CA HIS A 397 15.53 -1.77 6.12
C HIS A 397 14.58 -2.08 7.28
N TYR A 398 13.40 -2.58 6.96
CA TYR A 398 12.36 -3.03 7.90
C TYR A 398 12.23 -4.55 7.82
N GLN A 399 12.18 -5.22 8.96
CA GLN A 399 11.80 -6.61 9.04
C GLN A 399 10.31 -6.69 9.43
N GLU A 400 9.50 -7.34 8.59
CA GLU A 400 8.04 -7.39 8.77
C GLU A 400 7.59 -8.59 9.61
N ASN A 401 8.27 -9.73 9.51
CA ASN A 401 7.94 -10.96 10.23
C ASN A 401 9.18 -11.54 10.89
N ASP A 402 8.99 -12.45 11.84
CA ASP A 402 10.08 -13.29 12.34
C ASP A 402 10.67 -14.16 11.20
N CYS A 403 11.97 -14.36 11.24
CA CYS A 403 12.67 -15.16 10.22
C CYS A 403 12.59 -16.63 10.56
N THR A 404 11.65 -17.34 9.96
CA THR A 404 11.38 -18.77 10.22
C THR A 404 11.93 -19.70 9.14
N SER A 405 12.18 -19.20 7.96
CA SER A 405 12.66 -19.95 6.80
C SER A 405 13.99 -19.43 6.25
N PRO A 406 14.74 -20.23 5.48
CA PRO A 406 15.92 -19.74 4.78
C PRO A 406 15.62 -18.55 3.87
N GLN A 407 14.42 -18.47 3.29
CA GLN A 407 13.98 -17.37 2.43
C GLN A 407 13.90 -16.05 3.20
N ASP A 408 13.39 -16.07 4.43
CA ASP A 408 13.29 -14.88 5.26
C ASP A 408 14.68 -14.32 5.58
N TRP A 409 15.62 -15.21 5.92
CA TRP A 409 17.01 -14.83 6.17
C TRP A 409 17.73 -14.29 4.91
N ILE A 410 17.44 -14.85 3.72
CA ILE A 410 17.95 -14.32 2.46
C ILE A 410 17.38 -12.93 2.22
N SER A 411 16.06 -12.74 2.36
CA SER A 411 15.40 -11.44 2.18
C SER A 411 15.95 -10.39 3.16
N MET A 412 16.17 -10.76 4.43
CA MET A 412 16.75 -9.87 5.43
C MET A 412 18.19 -9.47 5.09
N ALA A 413 19.04 -10.46 4.77
CA ALA A 413 20.42 -10.20 4.37
C ALA A 413 20.50 -9.29 3.14
N ASN A 414 19.68 -9.58 2.12
CA ASN A 414 19.59 -8.79 0.91
C ASN A 414 19.04 -7.38 1.15
N GLY A 415 18.05 -7.25 2.03
CA GLY A 415 17.50 -5.97 2.45
C GLY A 415 18.55 -5.07 3.13
N LEU A 416 19.30 -5.62 4.07
CA LEU A 416 20.41 -4.91 4.71
C LEU A 416 21.46 -4.50 3.68
N ARG A 417 21.84 -5.40 2.76
CA ARG A 417 22.84 -5.09 1.74
C ARG A 417 22.39 -3.99 0.79
N ARG A 418 21.14 -4.01 0.31
CA ARG A 418 20.59 -2.96 -0.57
C ARG A 418 20.67 -1.56 0.05
N VAL A 419 20.44 -1.47 1.35
CA VAL A 419 20.40 -0.18 2.05
C VAL A 419 21.80 0.30 2.46
N TRP A 420 22.69 -0.63 2.79
CA TRP A 420 23.96 -0.33 3.45
C TRP A 420 25.20 -0.65 2.61
N LEU A 421 25.02 -0.90 1.31
CA LEU A 421 26.17 -0.98 0.40
C LEU A 421 26.81 0.40 0.29
N VAL A 422 28.12 0.46 0.45
CA VAL A 422 28.87 1.71 0.32
C VAL A 422 28.95 2.08 -1.16
N ASP A 423 28.53 3.29 -1.49
CA ASP A 423 28.43 3.78 -2.87
C ASP A 423 29.74 3.58 -3.66
N GLY A 424 29.62 3.02 -4.84
CA GLY A 424 30.75 2.75 -5.74
C GLY A 424 31.65 1.57 -5.32
N THR A 425 31.24 0.80 -4.31
CA THR A 425 31.97 -0.38 -3.82
C THR A 425 31.06 -1.60 -3.73
N ASP A 426 31.65 -2.78 -3.51
CA ASP A 426 30.93 -4.00 -3.14
C ASP A 426 30.95 -4.28 -1.62
N MET A 427 31.36 -3.29 -0.83
CA MET A 427 31.52 -3.43 0.62
C MET A 427 30.28 -2.97 1.37
N LEU A 428 29.94 -3.68 2.43
CA LEU A 428 28.93 -3.26 3.40
C LEU A 428 29.50 -2.26 4.40
N ASP A 429 28.68 -1.34 4.83
CA ASP A 429 28.99 -0.48 5.97
C ASP A 429 29.24 -1.32 7.24
N SER A 430 30.17 -0.88 8.06
CA SER A 430 30.58 -1.56 9.30
C SER A 430 29.43 -1.75 10.29
N VAL A 431 28.45 -0.82 10.29
CA VAL A 431 27.25 -0.86 11.16
C VAL A 431 26.48 -2.16 10.99
N VAL A 432 26.34 -2.66 9.76
CA VAL A 432 25.51 -3.84 9.46
C VAL A 432 26.29 -5.08 9.06
N THR A 433 27.61 -4.99 8.87
CA THR A 433 28.44 -6.11 8.38
C THR A 433 28.28 -7.36 9.23
N LYS A 434 28.37 -7.22 10.57
CA LYS A 434 28.19 -8.36 11.50
C LYS A 434 26.80 -8.94 11.42
N ALA A 435 25.77 -8.09 11.37
CA ALA A 435 24.37 -8.51 11.25
C ALA A 435 24.10 -9.29 9.97
N TRP A 436 24.68 -8.85 8.84
CA TRP A 436 24.60 -9.55 7.57
C TRP A 436 25.22 -10.94 7.64
N HIS A 437 26.38 -11.09 8.25
CA HIS A 437 27.01 -12.40 8.46
C HIS A 437 26.16 -13.31 9.35
N LEU A 438 25.56 -12.79 10.42
CA LEU A 438 24.65 -13.55 11.27
C LEU A 438 23.42 -14.05 10.49
N CYS A 439 22.85 -13.25 9.60
CA CYS A 439 21.80 -13.74 8.70
C CYS A 439 22.27 -14.92 7.84
N LEU A 440 23.51 -14.86 7.30
CA LEU A 440 24.06 -15.95 6.52
C LEU A 440 24.27 -17.23 7.34
N GLU A 441 24.64 -17.09 8.61
CA GLU A 441 24.82 -18.25 9.51
C GLU A 441 23.52 -19.02 9.76
N LYS A 442 22.37 -18.33 9.69
CA LYS A 442 21.03 -18.96 9.80
C LYS A 442 20.58 -19.66 8.54
N ILE A 443 21.22 -19.41 7.39
CA ILE A 443 20.92 -20.09 6.13
C ILE A 443 21.67 -21.42 6.07
N PRO A 444 21.04 -22.54 5.70
CA PRO A 444 21.71 -23.83 5.50
C PRO A 444 22.91 -23.73 4.54
N VAL A 445 23.97 -24.48 4.82
CA VAL A 445 25.24 -24.41 4.10
C VAL A 445 25.07 -24.62 2.57
N GLU A 446 24.17 -25.52 2.20
CA GLU A 446 23.88 -25.87 0.80
C GLU A 446 23.27 -24.68 0.03
N ILE A 447 22.52 -23.82 0.75
CA ILE A 447 21.86 -22.65 0.18
C ILE A 447 22.80 -21.43 0.17
N ARG A 448 23.74 -21.33 1.11
CA ARG A 448 24.71 -20.22 1.16
C ARG A 448 25.53 -20.06 -0.10
N ALA A 449 25.65 -21.11 -0.92
CA ALA A 449 26.31 -21.08 -2.21
C ALA A 449 25.47 -20.40 -3.32
N CYS A 450 24.17 -20.15 -3.08
CA CYS A 450 23.29 -19.45 -4.01
C CYS A 450 23.52 -17.94 -3.91
N ARG A 451 24.64 -17.45 -4.46
CA ARG A 451 25.01 -16.02 -4.44
C ARG A 451 24.91 -15.44 -5.83
N GLY A 452 24.48 -14.19 -5.93
CA GLY A 452 24.28 -13.54 -7.23
C GLY A 452 24.01 -12.04 -7.13
N PRO A 453 23.78 -11.39 -8.29
CA PRO A 453 23.45 -9.97 -8.36
C PRO A 453 22.03 -9.68 -7.88
N GLU A 454 21.80 -8.44 -7.46
CA GLU A 454 20.50 -7.95 -6.97
C GLU A 454 19.36 -8.15 -7.99
N ILE A 455 19.64 -8.05 -9.28
CA ILE A 455 18.64 -8.21 -10.34
C ILE A 455 17.93 -9.57 -10.34
N LEU A 456 18.52 -10.59 -9.70
CA LEU A 456 17.90 -11.91 -9.54
C LEU A 456 16.89 -11.95 -8.39
N GLY A 457 16.76 -10.86 -7.61
CA GLY A 457 15.87 -10.80 -6.45
C GLY A 457 16.30 -11.76 -5.34
N ASP A 458 15.38 -12.06 -4.44
CA ASP A 458 15.65 -12.84 -3.23
C ASP A 458 15.70 -14.37 -3.44
N ILE A 459 15.89 -14.82 -4.68
CA ILE A 459 16.24 -16.22 -5.00
C ILE A 459 17.74 -16.50 -4.88
N VAL A 460 18.53 -15.46 -4.67
CA VAL A 460 19.97 -15.54 -4.40
C VAL A 460 20.33 -14.63 -3.22
N ILE A 461 21.41 -14.94 -2.55
CA ILE A 461 22.02 -14.03 -1.59
C ILE A 461 22.80 -12.99 -2.40
N HIS A 462 22.46 -11.71 -2.23
CA HIS A 462 23.18 -10.62 -2.88
C HIS A 462 24.58 -10.49 -2.29
N ASP A 463 25.59 -10.55 -3.15
CA ASP A 463 26.98 -10.50 -2.72
C ASP A 463 27.86 -9.89 -3.82
N ALA A 464 29.14 -9.68 -3.48
CA ALA A 464 30.15 -9.19 -4.40
C ALA A 464 30.41 -10.20 -5.55
N PRO A 465 30.74 -9.72 -6.76
CA PRO A 465 30.87 -10.58 -7.95
C PRO A 465 31.87 -11.74 -7.82
N TRP A 466 32.91 -11.59 -6.99
CA TRP A 466 33.91 -12.64 -6.75
C TRP A 466 33.41 -13.79 -5.88
N ASN A 467 32.29 -13.62 -5.18
CA ASN A 467 31.63 -14.66 -4.37
C ASN A 467 30.58 -15.45 -5.17
N TRP A 468 30.30 -15.07 -6.43
CA TRP A 468 29.24 -15.71 -7.21
C TRP A 468 29.67 -17.05 -7.79
N LEU A 469 28.96 -18.10 -7.51
CA LEU A 469 29.09 -19.36 -8.22
C LEU A 469 28.23 -19.31 -9.48
N SER A 470 28.84 -18.96 -10.60
CA SER A 470 28.16 -18.85 -11.88
C SER A 470 28.84 -19.67 -12.97
N ARG A 471 28.05 -20.16 -13.93
CA ARG A 471 28.53 -20.84 -15.13
C ARG A 471 28.12 -20.02 -16.34
N ARG A 472 29.06 -19.80 -17.23
CA ARG A 472 28.80 -19.21 -18.55
C ARG A 472 28.66 -20.31 -19.59
N LYS A 473 27.58 -20.25 -20.39
CA LYS A 473 27.38 -21.09 -21.55
C LYS A 473 26.85 -20.17 -22.65
N ASP A 474 27.57 -20.13 -23.77
CA ASP A 474 27.36 -19.18 -24.84
C ASP A 474 27.42 -17.73 -24.30
N SER A 475 26.45 -16.89 -24.60
CA SER A 475 26.37 -15.51 -24.09
C SER A 475 25.58 -15.39 -22.78
N ILE A 476 25.11 -16.51 -22.23
CA ILE A 476 24.23 -16.50 -21.03
C ILE A 476 25.05 -16.89 -19.81
N ARG A 477 24.85 -16.16 -18.72
CA ARG A 477 25.41 -16.45 -17.42
C ARG A 477 24.34 -17.08 -16.52
N TYR A 478 24.61 -18.26 -16.00
CA TYR A 478 23.71 -19.04 -15.13
C TYR A 478 24.19 -18.94 -13.70
N PHE A 479 23.26 -18.75 -12.78
CA PHE A 479 23.52 -18.72 -11.35
C PHE A 479 22.87 -19.89 -10.66
N ARG A 480 23.41 -20.29 -9.51
CA ARG A 480 22.75 -21.22 -8.60
C ARG A 480 21.78 -20.41 -7.75
N ALA A 481 20.50 -20.77 -7.77
CA ALA A 481 19.45 -20.07 -7.06
C ALA A 481 18.72 -21.00 -6.07
N TRP A 482 18.20 -20.43 -5.02
CA TRP A 482 17.27 -21.06 -4.09
C TRP A 482 15.86 -20.70 -4.50
N LEU A 483 15.02 -21.70 -4.72
CA LEU A 483 13.62 -21.52 -5.05
C LEU A 483 12.77 -22.17 -3.94
N PRO A 484 12.34 -21.39 -2.94
CA PRO A 484 11.44 -21.88 -1.91
C PRO A 484 10.04 -21.98 -2.53
N TYR A 485 9.51 -23.18 -2.63
CA TYR A 485 8.15 -23.37 -3.11
C TYR A 485 7.32 -24.14 -2.11
N THR A 486 6.25 -23.53 -1.69
CA THR A 486 5.04 -24.24 -1.32
C THR A 486 4.13 -24.26 -2.53
N PHE A 487 3.86 -25.44 -3.08
CA PHE A 487 2.85 -25.56 -4.14
C PHE A 487 1.55 -25.99 -3.51
N GLU A 488 0.51 -25.21 -3.70
CA GLU A 488 -0.84 -25.73 -3.70
C GLU A 488 -1.13 -26.30 -5.08
N VAL A 489 -1.45 -27.57 -5.13
CA VAL A 489 -1.85 -28.25 -6.38
C VAL A 489 -3.27 -27.81 -6.68
N VAL A 490 -3.45 -27.02 -7.74
CA VAL A 490 -4.79 -26.71 -8.24
C VAL A 490 -5.33 -27.96 -8.94
N GLU A 491 -6.34 -28.59 -8.35
CA GLU A 491 -7.03 -29.71 -8.97
C GLU A 491 -7.96 -29.21 -10.09
N TRP A 492 -7.41 -29.03 -11.27
CA TRP A 492 -8.09 -28.46 -12.43
C TRP A 492 -9.39 -29.19 -12.81
N ALA A 493 -9.47 -30.50 -12.52
CA ALA A 493 -10.67 -31.28 -12.77
C ALA A 493 -11.90 -30.83 -11.96
N ARG A 494 -11.70 -30.02 -10.92
CA ARG A 494 -12.80 -29.44 -10.12
C ARG A 494 -13.39 -28.16 -10.71
N PHE A 495 -12.76 -27.60 -11.76
CA PHE A 495 -13.19 -26.35 -12.34
C PHE A 495 -13.79 -26.55 -13.73
N PRO A 496 -14.86 -25.80 -14.09
CA PRO A 496 -15.42 -25.84 -15.43
C PRO A 496 -14.41 -25.30 -16.46
N ALA A 497 -14.53 -25.73 -17.70
CA ALA A 497 -13.59 -25.41 -18.79
C ALA A 497 -13.39 -23.89 -18.97
N GLY A 498 -14.42 -23.07 -18.75
CA GLY A 498 -14.34 -21.63 -18.82
C GLY A 498 -13.45 -21.02 -17.74
N ALA A 499 -13.48 -21.55 -16.51
CA ALA A 499 -12.61 -21.13 -15.43
C ALA A 499 -11.14 -21.51 -15.69
N VAL A 500 -10.92 -22.71 -16.25
CA VAL A 500 -9.58 -23.17 -16.67
C VAL A 500 -9.03 -22.26 -17.79
N LEU A 501 -9.84 -21.94 -18.80
CA LEU A 501 -9.48 -21.03 -19.87
C LEU A 501 -9.17 -19.63 -19.33
N ALA A 502 -9.99 -19.11 -18.42
CA ALA A 502 -9.72 -17.82 -17.78
C ALA A 502 -8.40 -17.82 -17.01
N ALA A 503 -8.09 -18.89 -16.28
CA ALA A 503 -6.81 -19.03 -15.59
C ALA A 503 -5.62 -19.09 -16.58
N ALA A 504 -5.80 -19.73 -17.73
CA ALA A 504 -4.78 -19.77 -18.77
C ALA A 504 -4.52 -18.40 -19.41
N LEU A 505 -5.56 -17.58 -19.58
CA LEU A 505 -5.46 -16.25 -20.21
C LEU A 505 -5.02 -15.15 -19.25
N TYR A 506 -5.46 -15.19 -18.00
CA TYR A 506 -5.27 -14.12 -17.01
C TYR A 506 -4.33 -14.50 -15.88
N GLY A 507 -3.85 -15.73 -15.84
CA GLY A 507 -3.07 -16.30 -14.74
C GLY A 507 -3.98 -16.93 -13.67
N VAL A 508 -3.40 -17.80 -12.85
CA VAL A 508 -4.14 -18.53 -11.81
C VAL A 508 -4.40 -17.66 -10.60
N SER A 509 -3.41 -16.91 -10.17
CA SER A 509 -3.52 -16.00 -9.04
C SER A 509 -3.90 -14.60 -9.46
N SER A 510 -4.84 -14.00 -8.76
CA SER A 510 -5.07 -12.57 -8.84
C SER A 510 -3.98 -11.75 -8.14
N ASN A 511 -3.12 -12.38 -7.33
CA ASN A 511 -1.94 -11.78 -6.72
C ASN A 511 -0.70 -11.93 -7.60
N GLN A 512 0.16 -10.92 -7.63
CA GLN A 512 1.43 -10.96 -8.37
C GLN A 512 2.47 -11.89 -7.73
N ASP A 513 2.34 -12.17 -6.44
CA ASP A 513 3.15 -13.15 -5.72
C ASP A 513 2.67 -14.55 -6.09
N ASN A 514 3.12 -15.00 -7.25
CA ASN A 514 2.71 -16.22 -7.91
C ASN A 514 3.12 -17.48 -7.14
N SER A 515 2.34 -17.87 -6.15
CA SER A 515 2.45 -19.20 -5.55
C SER A 515 1.80 -20.30 -6.39
N PHE A 516 0.99 -19.95 -7.42
CA PHE A 516 0.31 -20.91 -8.28
C PHE A 516 0.94 -20.97 -9.67
N ARG A 517 1.47 -22.14 -10.06
CA ARG A 517 1.84 -22.44 -11.43
C ARG A 517 0.86 -23.43 -12.06
N LEU A 518 0.59 -23.24 -13.36
CA LEU A 518 -0.32 -24.09 -14.16
C LEU A 518 0.09 -25.57 -14.23
N PHE A 519 1.35 -25.89 -13.91
CA PHE A 519 1.88 -27.23 -13.92
C PHE A 519 2.49 -27.51 -12.54
N GLY A 520 1.88 -28.42 -11.81
CA GLY A 520 2.34 -28.86 -10.49
C GLY A 520 3.72 -29.52 -10.56
N ILE A 521 4.77 -28.73 -10.61
CA ILE A 521 6.11 -29.22 -10.37
C ILE A 521 6.32 -29.16 -8.86
N ARG A 522 6.30 -30.32 -8.19
CA ARG A 522 6.81 -30.42 -6.82
C ARG A 522 8.31 -30.22 -6.86
N THR A 523 8.80 -29.13 -6.30
CA THR A 523 10.18 -29.10 -5.85
C THR A 523 10.17 -29.58 -4.40
N SER A 524 11.01 -30.55 -4.08
CA SER A 524 11.23 -30.91 -2.68
C SER A 524 11.80 -29.70 -1.97
N GLU A 525 11.23 -29.34 -0.81
CA GLU A 525 11.79 -28.34 0.08
C GLU A 525 13.30 -28.58 0.24
N GLY A 526 14.06 -27.52 0.09
CA GLY A 526 15.47 -27.51 0.43
C GLY A 526 16.47 -27.93 -0.62
N ARG A 527 16.14 -28.01 -1.91
CA ARG A 527 17.15 -28.27 -2.94
C ARG A 527 17.47 -27.02 -3.76
N PRO A 528 18.76 -26.61 -3.83
CA PRO A 528 19.20 -25.56 -4.71
C PRO A 528 18.88 -25.93 -6.16
N SER A 529 18.25 -25.04 -6.91
CA SER A 529 18.01 -25.21 -8.34
C SER A 529 18.92 -24.31 -9.16
N LYS A 530 19.06 -24.59 -10.45
CA LYS A 530 19.79 -23.75 -11.38
C LYS A 530 18.79 -22.76 -12.00
N ALA A 531 19.01 -21.46 -11.82
CA ALA A 531 18.28 -20.40 -12.49
C ALA A 531 18.98 -19.94 -13.76
#